data_e5db3d088aee24931c6d97a06e8fb4ef
#
_entry.id   e5db3d088aee24931c6d97a06e8fb4ef
#
_cell.length_a   1.000
_cell.length_b   1.000
_cell.length_c   1.000
_cell.angle_alpha   90.00
_cell.angle_beta   90.00
_cell.angle_gamma   90.00
#
_symmetry.space_group_name_H-M   'P 1'
#
loop_
_entity.id
_entity.type
_entity.pdbx_description
1 polymer ?
#
loop_
_entity_poly.entity_id
_entity_poly.type
_entity_poly.pdbx_seq_one_letter_code
_entity_poly.pdbx_strand_id
1 'polypeptide(L)'
;RDVAPSRGLGDVYKRQVEQQYYWGMLIRMITSVVMYGDRTDTREFMWGEIHSPTIVKKEFWTKQLNFMESKLGNIQDDSELAGYRRQISESCKAFADVGDGIYKLSVPTGSGKTLSTLRYAYTLAAKLGKRKVIFVVPLLSVIEQNAKVIKDYTKNVEAIGEYHSGLIQDKDKKEEISDAQITSDYWNEPIIITTMYQILMNMFTDKTTYVTRFSALADSVLVFDEAQNLPMRDIHLFNMVVNFLQKFCRTTIVLCSATQPCLENVIYPIDFDKMPDMVSLNAHQIEAFKRVAVHNLVTPCGMKNYEIVNFTFDRLEKKKSVLLICNTKQQAHDLYESLKAQKDDEIQLFHLSTAMCAQNRQDVLESIHKLLKEIRECLDSKRKMICVATQLVEAGIDFSFEVVIRSLAGMDSIVQAFGRCNRSFEYGKMGEGYIIRMQEENLTMLGDIKESQISTASLLEAFQIAPVDFDHDLLGEKAIRYYYMKLFNEHMNGSGGKGSFDHRVLKDGGEEDTLLNLLSVNNKVMCSKKCYFTCQAFKTAGKQFTVFETDTVDVIAPYKKGKDIIVSLCSAEAQYDIGFRKEKIKEASRYTVQIWKNQLIEMIKEGVIIQVTICLLYTSDAADEAR
;
A
#
# COMPACT_ATOMS: atom_id res chain seq x y z
N ARG A 1 -43.25 0.38 23.21
CA ARG A 1 -43.16 -1.07 23.50
C ARG A 1 -42.69 -1.73 22.22
N ASP A 2 -41.65 -2.59 22.24
CA ASP A 2 -41.17 -3.48 21.19
C ASP A 2 -39.99 -3.04 20.29
N VAL A 3 -38.99 -2.37 20.86
CA VAL A 3 -37.68 -2.16 20.17
C VAL A 3 -36.53 -2.98 20.81
N ALA A 4 -36.74 -3.62 21.94
CA ALA A 4 -35.72 -4.36 22.67
C ALA A 4 -35.37 -5.77 22.11
N PRO A 5 -36.27 -6.55 21.47
CA PRO A 5 -35.91 -7.89 21.00
C PRO A 5 -35.01 -7.92 19.76
N SER A 6 -35.13 -6.93 18.87
CA SER A 6 -34.39 -6.91 17.60
C SER A 6 -32.88 -6.55 17.77
N ARG A 7 -32.54 -5.70 18.75
CA ARG A 7 -31.13 -5.39 19.07
C ARG A 7 -30.39 -6.59 19.67
N GLY A 8 -31.04 -7.35 20.57
CA GLY A 8 -30.44 -8.54 21.18
C GLY A 8 -30.13 -9.65 20.17
N LEU A 9 -31.00 -9.88 19.19
CA LEU A 9 -30.79 -10.90 18.14
C LEU A 9 -29.66 -10.51 17.19
N GLY A 10 -29.51 -9.23 16.83
CA GLY A 10 -28.42 -8.74 16.02
C GLY A 10 -27.05 -8.95 16.69
N ASP A 11 -26.95 -8.68 17.99
CA ASP A 11 -25.71 -8.87 18.75
C ASP A 11 -25.34 -10.35 18.90
N VAL A 12 -26.34 -11.24 19.06
CA VAL A 12 -26.11 -12.69 19.11
C VAL A 12 -25.58 -13.20 17.78
N TYR A 13 -26.18 -12.77 16.67
CA TYR A 13 -25.73 -13.16 15.33
C TYR A 13 -24.31 -12.65 15.05
N LYS A 14 -24.01 -11.41 15.40
CA LYS A 14 -22.67 -10.84 15.25
C LYS A 14 -21.62 -11.67 15.99
N ARG A 15 -21.86 -12.01 17.26
CA ARG A 15 -20.98 -12.89 18.06
C ARG A 15 -20.81 -14.27 17.43
N GLN A 16 -21.86 -14.84 16.86
CA GLN A 16 -21.79 -16.12 16.16
C GLN A 16 -20.90 -16.04 14.92
N VAL A 17 -21.01 -14.98 14.11
CA VAL A 17 -20.14 -14.74 12.95
C VAL A 17 -18.69 -14.63 13.39
N GLU A 18 -18.38 -13.82 14.40
CA GLU A 18 -17.03 -13.65 14.94
C GLU A 18 -16.45 -14.99 15.43
N GLN A 19 -17.21 -15.74 16.22
CA GLN A 19 -16.77 -17.02 16.75
C GLN A 19 -16.47 -18.03 15.64
N GLN A 20 -17.36 -18.18 14.66
CA GLN A 20 -17.16 -19.09 13.54
C GLN A 20 -15.98 -18.65 12.66
N TYR A 21 -15.79 -17.37 12.45
CA TYR A 21 -14.64 -16.83 11.74
C TYR A 21 -13.33 -17.18 12.46
N TYR A 22 -13.24 -16.99 13.78
CA TYR A 22 -12.04 -17.32 14.55
C TYR A 22 -11.74 -18.82 14.53
N TRP A 23 -12.75 -19.67 14.59
CA TRP A 23 -12.57 -21.11 14.38
C TRP A 23 -11.99 -21.42 13.00
N GLY A 24 -12.50 -20.76 11.97
CA GLY A 24 -11.95 -20.86 10.61
C GLY A 24 -10.49 -20.45 10.54
N MET A 25 -10.13 -19.29 11.12
CA MET A 25 -8.74 -18.82 11.13
C MET A 25 -7.81 -19.74 11.91
N LEU A 26 -8.29 -20.36 13.01
CA LEU A 26 -7.53 -21.37 13.73
C LEU A 26 -7.24 -22.60 12.85
N ILE A 27 -8.24 -23.08 12.11
CA ILE A 27 -8.05 -24.19 11.15
C ILE A 27 -7.03 -23.79 10.07
N ARG A 28 -7.14 -22.58 9.52
CA ARG A 28 -6.15 -22.07 8.56
C ARG A 28 -4.74 -22.03 9.17
N MET A 29 -4.61 -21.61 10.43
CA MET A 29 -3.32 -21.59 11.13
C MET A 29 -2.73 -23.00 11.27
N ILE A 30 -3.53 -23.96 11.73
CA ILE A 30 -3.11 -25.38 11.86
C ILE A 30 -2.73 -25.94 10.47
N THR A 31 -3.54 -25.70 9.46
CA THR A 31 -3.25 -26.12 8.08
C THR A 31 -1.93 -25.53 7.59
N SER A 32 -1.68 -24.26 7.84
CA SER A 32 -0.42 -23.59 7.49
C SER A 32 0.79 -24.27 8.15
N VAL A 33 0.70 -24.57 9.44
CA VAL A 33 1.80 -25.24 10.17
C VAL A 33 2.04 -26.65 9.65
N VAL A 34 0.97 -27.44 9.39
CA VAL A 34 1.09 -28.80 8.84
C VAL A 34 1.72 -28.77 7.44
N MET A 35 1.25 -27.87 6.57
CA MET A 35 1.82 -27.72 5.22
C MET A 35 3.29 -27.26 5.26
N TYR A 36 3.64 -26.38 6.18
CA TYR A 36 5.02 -25.96 6.38
C TYR A 36 5.91 -27.14 6.78
N GLY A 37 5.46 -27.94 7.76
CA GLY A 37 6.18 -29.12 8.24
C GLY A 37 6.37 -30.18 7.15
N ASP A 38 5.29 -30.55 6.46
CA ASP A 38 5.29 -31.53 5.36
C ASP A 38 6.28 -31.15 4.25
N ARG A 39 6.23 -29.89 3.81
CA ARG A 39 7.15 -29.40 2.77
C ARG A 39 8.59 -29.31 3.24
N THR A 40 8.81 -28.97 4.51
CA THR A 40 10.16 -28.91 5.08
C THR A 40 10.76 -30.29 5.18
N ASP A 41 10.01 -31.27 5.67
CA ASP A 41 10.40 -32.67 5.76
C ASP A 41 10.72 -33.27 4.36
N THR A 42 9.85 -33.03 3.39
CA THR A 42 10.07 -33.45 1.99
C THR A 42 11.36 -32.88 1.44
N ARG A 43 11.65 -31.61 1.69
CA ARG A 43 12.87 -30.95 1.23
C ARG A 43 14.13 -31.52 1.89
N GLU A 44 14.10 -31.70 3.22
CA GLU A 44 15.20 -32.30 3.98
C GLU A 44 15.50 -33.72 3.47
N PHE A 45 14.46 -34.49 3.16
CA PHE A 45 14.61 -35.81 2.57
C PHE A 45 15.23 -35.78 1.17
N MET A 46 14.78 -34.87 0.31
CA MET A 46 15.21 -34.79 -1.09
C MET A 46 16.66 -34.28 -1.25
N TRP A 47 17.10 -33.36 -0.39
CA TRP A 47 18.40 -32.70 -0.54
C TRP A 47 19.40 -32.98 0.58
N GLY A 48 19.02 -33.72 1.61
CA GLY A 48 19.91 -34.10 2.72
C GLY A 48 20.34 -32.94 3.62
N GLU A 49 19.74 -31.77 3.47
CA GLU A 49 20.03 -30.60 4.29
C GLU A 49 19.06 -30.53 5.47
N ILE A 50 19.54 -30.65 6.69
CA ILE A 50 18.74 -30.42 7.90
C ILE A 50 18.59 -28.92 8.12
N HIS A 51 17.43 -28.39 7.76
CA HIS A 51 17.07 -27.00 8.06
C HIS A 51 16.48 -26.92 9.48
N SER A 52 17.33 -26.74 10.46
CA SER A 52 16.85 -26.38 11.80
C SER A 52 16.14 -25.02 11.71
N PRO A 53 14.87 -24.92 12.11
CA PRO A 53 14.18 -23.63 12.12
C PRO A 53 15.00 -22.65 12.97
N THR A 54 15.28 -21.48 12.42
CA THR A 54 16.01 -20.44 13.14
C THR A 54 15.16 -19.97 14.30
N ILE A 55 15.42 -20.53 15.50
CA ILE A 55 14.80 -20.06 16.74
C ILE A 55 15.39 -18.69 17.03
N VAL A 56 14.62 -17.65 16.75
CA VAL A 56 15.00 -16.27 17.04
C VAL A 56 14.91 -16.07 18.57
N LYS A 57 16.07 -15.87 19.18
CA LYS A 57 16.17 -15.63 20.63
C LYS A 57 16.13 -14.13 20.92
N LYS A 58 15.77 -13.77 22.16
CA LYS A 58 15.80 -12.36 22.63
C LYS A 58 17.13 -11.67 22.35
N GLU A 59 18.25 -12.40 22.43
CA GLU A 59 19.59 -11.88 22.19
C GLU A 59 19.77 -11.37 20.74
N PHE A 60 19.09 -12.00 19.77
CA PHE A 60 19.10 -11.51 18.39
C PHE A 60 18.52 -10.10 18.31
N TRP A 61 17.32 -9.92 18.87
CA TRP A 61 16.64 -8.62 18.86
C TRP A 61 17.39 -7.56 19.67
N THR A 62 17.98 -7.94 20.80
CA THR A 62 18.82 -7.04 21.59
C THR A 62 20.03 -6.55 20.80
N LYS A 63 20.66 -7.42 20.00
CA LYS A 63 21.76 -7.03 19.14
C LYS A 63 21.31 -6.06 18.03
N GLN A 64 20.13 -6.29 17.43
CA GLN A 64 19.59 -5.37 16.42
C GLN A 64 19.26 -4.01 17.05
N LEU A 65 18.60 -3.99 18.20
CA LEU A 65 18.27 -2.76 18.92
C LEU A 65 19.52 -1.96 19.29
N ASN A 66 20.55 -2.60 19.87
CA ASN A 66 21.80 -1.92 20.25
C ASN A 66 22.52 -1.31 19.05
N PHE A 67 22.51 -2.00 17.91
CA PHE A 67 23.06 -1.46 16.67
C PHE A 67 22.28 -0.25 16.19
N MET A 68 20.94 -0.32 16.18
CA MET A 68 20.07 0.79 15.84
C MET A 68 20.29 2.00 16.76
N GLU A 69 20.31 1.79 18.08
CA GLU A 69 20.56 2.86 19.07
C GLU A 69 21.91 3.54 18.83
N SER A 70 22.96 2.77 18.53
CA SER A 70 24.27 3.35 18.23
C SER A 70 24.25 4.23 16.98
N LYS A 71 23.49 3.84 15.96
CA LYS A 71 23.32 4.66 14.74
C LYS A 71 22.48 5.91 14.99
N LEU A 72 21.39 5.80 15.76
CA LEU A 72 20.54 6.93 16.13
C LEU A 72 21.32 7.96 16.94
N GLY A 73 22.20 7.53 17.86
CA GLY A 73 23.06 8.42 18.65
C GLY A 73 24.09 9.20 17.82
N ASN A 74 24.41 8.73 16.61
CA ASN A 74 25.35 9.41 15.72
C ASN A 74 24.70 10.44 14.78
N ILE A 75 23.37 10.59 14.82
CA ILE A 75 22.67 11.60 14.00
C ILE A 75 22.88 12.97 14.62
N GLN A 76 23.71 13.77 13.97
CA GLN A 76 23.95 15.18 14.33
C GLN A 76 23.01 16.06 13.48
N ASP A 77 21.83 16.33 14.00
CA ASP A 77 20.88 17.30 13.45
C ASP A 77 20.23 18.02 14.64
N ASP A 78 20.57 19.30 14.80
CA ASP A 78 20.12 20.15 15.91
C ASP A 78 18.89 21.00 15.53
N SER A 79 18.28 20.74 14.37
CA SER A 79 17.04 21.41 13.99
C SER A 79 15.91 21.08 14.95
N GLU A 80 14.98 21.99 15.12
CA GLU A 80 13.81 21.82 15.97
C GLU A 80 12.99 20.58 15.53
N LEU A 81 12.83 20.38 14.21
CA LEU A 81 12.16 19.21 13.64
C LEU A 81 12.87 17.90 13.99
N ALA A 82 14.21 17.88 14.00
CA ALA A 82 14.96 16.72 14.44
C ALA A 82 14.75 16.44 15.93
N GLY A 83 14.60 17.47 16.75
CA GLY A 83 14.23 17.37 18.15
C GLY A 83 12.88 16.68 18.32
N TYR A 84 11.86 17.09 17.59
CA TYR A 84 10.52 16.46 17.65
C TYR A 84 10.52 15.04 17.10
N ARG A 85 11.27 14.74 16.03
CA ARG A 85 11.46 13.36 15.52
C ARG A 85 12.09 12.46 16.57
N ARG A 86 13.09 12.95 17.32
CA ARG A 86 13.70 12.20 18.43
C ARG A 86 12.68 11.92 19.53
N GLN A 87 11.87 12.90 19.93
CA GLN A 87 10.81 12.73 20.94
C GLN A 87 9.77 11.69 20.51
N ILE A 88 9.31 11.73 19.25
CA ILE A 88 8.39 10.72 18.68
C ILE A 88 9.02 9.33 18.77
N SER A 89 10.28 9.20 18.34
CA SER A 89 11.00 7.93 18.37
C SER A 89 11.23 7.40 19.79
N GLU A 90 11.52 8.27 20.77
CA GLU A 90 11.62 7.89 22.20
C GLU A 90 10.26 7.47 22.77
N SER A 91 9.18 8.18 22.45
CA SER A 91 7.82 7.79 22.85
C SER A 91 7.45 6.42 22.31
N CYS A 92 7.73 6.14 21.02
CA CYS A 92 7.50 4.83 20.42
C CYS A 92 8.33 3.73 21.14
N LYS A 93 9.60 3.98 21.45
CA LYS A 93 10.44 3.05 22.20
C LYS A 93 9.86 2.76 23.60
N ALA A 94 9.49 3.81 24.34
CA ALA A 94 8.89 3.67 25.66
C ALA A 94 7.55 2.93 25.63
N PHE A 95 6.76 3.13 24.56
CA PHE A 95 5.48 2.47 24.38
C PHE A 95 5.58 0.93 24.30
N ALA A 96 6.75 0.38 23.98
CA ALA A 96 6.99 -1.07 24.04
C ALA A 96 6.83 -1.68 25.46
N ASP A 97 6.69 -0.86 26.50
CA ASP A 97 6.39 -1.31 27.86
C ASP A 97 4.94 -1.72 28.05
N VAL A 98 4.03 -1.25 27.19
CA VAL A 98 2.60 -1.60 27.25
C VAL A 98 2.38 -3.08 26.92
N GLY A 99 3.18 -3.67 26.01
CA GLY A 99 3.12 -5.10 25.69
C GLY A 99 2.39 -5.39 24.37
N ASP A 100 1.72 -6.56 24.31
CA ASP A 100 0.99 -7.02 23.13
C ASP A 100 -0.37 -6.34 23.00
N GLY A 101 -0.70 -5.85 21.81
CA GLY A 101 -1.98 -5.19 21.55
C GLY A 101 -2.14 -4.79 20.08
N ILE A 102 -3.19 -4.04 19.81
CA ILE A 102 -3.43 -3.38 18.51
C ILE A 102 -3.34 -1.88 18.74
N TYR A 103 -2.37 -1.24 18.10
CA TYR A 103 -1.98 0.14 18.36
C TYR A 103 -1.99 1.01 17.09
N LYS A 104 -2.04 2.32 17.29
CA LYS A 104 -1.98 3.34 16.23
C LYS A 104 -0.73 4.21 16.38
N LEU A 105 -0.09 4.51 15.26
CA LEU A 105 0.87 5.59 15.19
C LEU A 105 0.34 6.67 14.24
N SER A 106 -0.27 7.69 14.82
CA SER A 106 -0.89 8.83 14.11
C SER A 106 0.04 10.03 14.20
N VAL A 107 0.95 10.17 13.24
CA VAL A 107 1.91 11.28 13.21
C VAL A 107 2.03 11.84 11.80
N PRO A 108 2.32 13.15 11.65
CA PRO A 108 2.40 13.83 10.36
C PRO A 108 3.40 13.18 9.39
N THR A 109 3.23 13.45 8.08
CA THR A 109 4.21 13.05 7.07
C THR A 109 5.57 13.70 7.35
N GLY A 110 6.67 12.94 7.22
CA GLY A 110 8.02 13.44 7.50
C GLY A 110 8.44 13.46 8.97
N SER A 111 7.61 12.92 9.89
CA SER A 111 7.94 12.79 11.33
C SER A 111 8.89 11.62 11.65
N GLY A 112 9.31 10.83 10.66
CA GLY A 112 10.18 9.67 10.88
C GLY A 112 9.44 8.40 11.26
N LYS A 113 8.20 8.19 10.79
CA LYS A 113 7.34 7.02 11.07
C LYS A 113 8.07 5.70 10.96
N THR A 114 8.69 5.40 9.82
CA THR A 114 9.35 4.10 9.56
C THR A 114 10.44 3.80 10.58
N LEU A 115 11.26 4.79 10.93
CA LEU A 115 12.36 4.61 11.89
C LEU A 115 11.84 4.45 13.33
N SER A 116 10.83 5.22 13.71
CA SER A 116 10.20 5.16 15.03
C SER A 116 9.48 3.81 15.25
N THR A 117 8.79 3.29 14.23
CA THR A 117 8.15 1.97 14.30
C THR A 117 9.14 0.82 14.27
N LEU A 118 10.26 0.93 13.55
CA LEU A 118 11.34 -0.04 13.57
C LEU A 118 11.94 -0.13 14.99
N ARG A 119 12.20 1.02 15.61
CA ARG A 119 12.73 1.10 16.99
C ARG A 119 11.77 0.47 18.00
N TYR A 120 10.47 0.79 17.90
CA TYR A 120 9.43 0.15 18.68
C TYR A 120 9.43 -1.37 18.50
N ALA A 121 9.40 -1.83 17.24
CA ALA A 121 9.30 -3.25 16.91
C ALA A 121 10.51 -4.05 17.45
N TYR A 122 11.72 -3.54 17.33
CA TYR A 122 12.92 -4.19 17.88
C TYR A 122 12.91 -4.18 19.41
N THR A 123 12.46 -3.07 20.03
CA THR A 123 12.36 -2.99 21.49
C THR A 123 11.36 -3.99 22.02
N LEU A 124 10.16 -4.07 21.45
CA LEU A 124 9.12 -5.02 21.83
C LEU A 124 9.57 -6.46 21.60
N ALA A 125 10.18 -6.74 20.44
CA ALA A 125 10.67 -8.07 20.12
C ALA A 125 11.77 -8.53 21.08
N ALA A 126 12.67 -7.64 21.48
CA ALA A 126 13.69 -7.94 22.49
C ALA A 126 13.07 -8.22 23.88
N LYS A 127 12.02 -7.49 24.26
CA LYS A 127 11.32 -7.69 25.56
C LYS A 127 10.54 -9.00 25.61
N LEU A 128 9.69 -9.23 24.60
CA LEU A 128 8.74 -10.34 24.60
C LEU A 128 9.30 -11.61 23.95
N GLY A 129 10.42 -11.53 23.22
CA GLY A 129 11.01 -12.65 22.50
C GLY A 129 10.19 -13.05 21.27
N LYS A 130 9.72 -12.06 20.50
CA LYS A 130 8.95 -12.30 19.28
C LYS A 130 9.73 -13.09 18.25
N ARG A 131 9.03 -13.92 17.50
CA ARG A 131 9.64 -14.72 16.42
C ARG A 131 10.01 -13.87 15.20
N LYS A 132 9.18 -12.88 14.88
CA LYS A 132 9.32 -12.08 13.64
C LYS A 132 8.91 -10.63 13.84
N VAL A 133 9.51 -9.77 13.00
CA VAL A 133 9.05 -8.40 12.76
C VAL A 133 8.70 -8.28 11.28
N ILE A 134 7.48 -7.91 10.97
CA ILE A 134 6.94 -7.87 9.60
C ILE A 134 6.49 -6.45 9.28
N PHE A 135 7.12 -5.84 8.28
CA PHE A 135 6.75 -4.53 7.76
C PHE A 135 5.91 -4.69 6.50
N VAL A 136 4.69 -4.17 6.54
CA VAL A 136 3.76 -4.15 5.41
C VAL A 136 3.70 -2.76 4.84
N VAL A 137 4.13 -2.60 3.58
CA VAL A 137 4.12 -1.32 2.87
C VAL A 137 3.06 -1.30 1.78
N PRO A 138 2.51 -0.11 1.39
CA PRO A 138 1.37 -0.07 0.49
C PRO A 138 1.70 -0.45 -0.96
N LEU A 139 2.84 0.00 -1.49
CA LEU A 139 3.18 -0.08 -2.91
C LEU A 139 4.62 -0.56 -3.13
N LEU A 140 4.87 -1.14 -4.30
CA LEU A 140 6.20 -1.59 -4.73
C LEU A 140 7.26 -0.48 -4.75
N SER A 141 6.89 0.72 -5.19
CA SER A 141 7.79 1.88 -5.23
C SER A 141 8.26 2.35 -3.85
N VAL A 142 7.50 2.03 -2.81
CA VAL A 142 7.82 2.38 -1.40
C VAL A 142 8.74 1.32 -0.78
N ILE A 143 8.70 0.08 -1.28
CA ILE A 143 9.49 -1.02 -0.71
C ILE A 143 10.97 -0.70 -0.75
N GLU A 144 11.52 -0.30 -1.90
CA GLU A 144 12.95 -0.03 -2.04
C GLU A 144 13.44 1.03 -1.06
N GLN A 145 12.65 2.10 -0.86
CA GLN A 145 12.99 3.16 0.08
C GLN A 145 12.91 2.70 1.54
N ASN A 146 11.80 2.05 1.93
CA ASN A 146 11.63 1.53 3.29
C ASN A 146 12.60 0.39 3.59
N ALA A 147 12.83 -0.51 2.62
CA ALA A 147 13.82 -1.58 2.75
C ALA A 147 15.23 -1.02 2.97
N LYS A 148 15.61 0.04 2.24
CA LYS A 148 16.89 0.71 2.44
C LYS A 148 17.02 1.24 3.87
N VAL A 149 16.01 1.96 4.37
CA VAL A 149 16.01 2.46 5.75
C VAL A 149 16.11 1.31 6.75
N ILE A 150 15.31 0.25 6.60
CA ILE A 150 15.34 -0.90 7.50
C ILE A 150 16.71 -1.60 7.46
N LYS A 151 17.27 -1.81 6.26
CA LYS A 151 18.63 -2.40 6.08
C LYS A 151 19.71 -1.56 6.74
N ASP A 152 19.65 -0.24 6.56
CA ASP A 152 20.64 0.69 7.14
C ASP A 152 20.65 0.66 8.67
N TYR A 153 19.53 0.35 9.31
CA TYR A 153 19.41 0.28 10.78
C TYR A 153 19.32 -1.15 11.32
N THR A 154 19.59 -2.15 10.49
CA THR A 154 19.65 -3.58 10.88
C THR A 154 21.09 -4.07 10.80
N LYS A 155 21.57 -4.72 11.87
CA LYS A 155 22.95 -5.24 11.94
C LYS A 155 23.19 -6.38 10.95
N ASN A 156 22.25 -7.31 10.87
CA ASN A 156 22.33 -8.51 10.04
C ASN A 156 21.38 -8.37 8.86
N VAL A 157 21.85 -7.83 7.74
CA VAL A 157 21.01 -7.62 6.54
C VAL A 157 20.51 -8.94 5.95
N GLU A 158 21.28 -10.03 6.09
CA GLU A 158 20.90 -11.39 5.67
C GLU A 158 19.66 -11.94 6.42
N ALA A 159 19.33 -11.36 7.58
CA ALA A 159 18.13 -11.71 8.33
C ALA A 159 16.85 -11.01 7.80
N ILE A 160 16.95 -10.24 6.71
CA ILE A 160 15.85 -9.53 6.10
C ILE A 160 15.39 -10.26 4.84
N GLY A 161 14.14 -10.71 4.84
CA GLY A 161 13.45 -11.21 3.65
C GLY A 161 12.58 -10.11 3.02
N GLU A 162 12.73 -9.89 1.73
CA GLU A 162 11.88 -9.00 0.95
C GLU A 162 10.96 -9.83 0.06
N TYR A 163 9.63 -9.59 0.16
CA TYR A 163 8.63 -10.39 -0.53
C TYR A 163 7.63 -9.50 -1.27
N HIS A 164 7.88 -9.31 -2.57
CA HIS A 164 6.99 -8.55 -3.45
C HIS A 164 7.14 -9.00 -4.92
N SER A 165 6.17 -8.65 -5.76
CA SER A 165 6.14 -9.07 -7.17
C SER A 165 7.22 -8.45 -8.07
N GLY A 166 7.91 -7.40 -7.58
CA GLY A 166 8.95 -6.68 -8.34
C GLY A 166 10.38 -7.16 -8.11
N LEU A 167 10.62 -8.18 -7.26
CA LEU A 167 11.98 -8.69 -7.03
C LEU A 167 12.50 -9.43 -8.26
N ILE A 168 13.43 -8.76 -8.94
CA ILE A 168 14.37 -9.44 -9.84
C ILE A 168 15.52 -9.87 -8.95
N GLN A 169 15.60 -11.15 -8.65
CA GLN A 169 16.80 -11.67 -7.97
C GLN A 169 17.98 -11.47 -8.89
N ASP A 170 18.99 -10.67 -8.42
CA ASP A 170 20.28 -10.56 -9.09
C ASP A 170 20.90 -11.96 -9.21
N LYS A 171 21.07 -12.41 -10.46
CA LYS A 171 21.53 -13.74 -10.79
C LYS A 171 22.95 -13.70 -11.36
N ASP A 172 23.93 -13.59 -10.50
CA ASP A 172 25.29 -14.03 -10.86
C ASP A 172 25.63 -15.45 -10.35
N LYS A 173 24.64 -16.16 -9.75
CA LYS A 173 24.84 -17.54 -9.25
C LYS A 173 23.79 -18.48 -9.82
N LYS A 174 24.11 -19.10 -10.97
CA LYS A 174 23.22 -20.02 -11.72
C LYS A 174 22.82 -21.31 -11.00
N GLU A 175 23.52 -21.71 -9.94
CA GLU A 175 23.27 -22.99 -9.23
C GLU A 175 22.38 -22.85 -7.97
N GLU A 176 22.21 -21.65 -7.41
CA GLU A 176 21.43 -21.42 -6.18
C GLU A 176 19.94 -21.07 -6.43
N ILE A 177 19.47 -21.13 -7.69
CA ILE A 177 18.16 -20.60 -8.08
C ILE A 177 16.99 -21.45 -7.58
N SER A 178 17.16 -22.77 -7.49
CA SER A 178 16.11 -23.66 -6.96
C SER A 178 15.91 -23.47 -5.46
N ASP A 179 17.00 -23.30 -4.71
CA ASP A 179 16.96 -23.19 -3.24
C ASP A 179 16.45 -21.84 -2.78
N ALA A 180 16.90 -20.73 -3.41
CA ALA A 180 16.43 -19.40 -3.10
C ALA A 180 14.94 -19.20 -3.41
N GLN A 181 14.41 -19.77 -4.48
CA GLN A 181 12.97 -19.71 -4.80
C GLN A 181 12.13 -20.50 -3.79
N ILE A 182 12.60 -21.68 -3.38
CA ILE A 182 11.90 -22.54 -2.43
C ILE A 182 11.99 -21.95 -1.02
N THR A 183 13.14 -21.37 -0.64
CA THR A 183 13.32 -20.70 0.67
C THR A 183 12.47 -19.44 0.75
N SER A 184 12.29 -18.70 -0.34
CA SER A 184 11.45 -17.49 -0.39
C SER A 184 9.95 -17.78 -0.17
N ASP A 185 9.53 -19.03 -0.34
CA ASP A 185 8.13 -19.40 -0.20
C ASP A 185 7.63 -19.46 1.25
N TYR A 186 8.53 -19.52 2.25
CA TYR A 186 8.14 -19.81 3.63
C TYR A 186 8.19 -18.65 4.63
N TRP A 187 8.72 -17.50 4.25
CA TRP A 187 8.93 -16.39 5.18
C TRP A 187 9.75 -16.79 6.42
N ASN A 188 10.90 -17.42 6.19
CA ASN A 188 11.73 -17.95 7.27
C ASN A 188 12.51 -16.88 8.03
N GLU A 189 12.84 -15.77 7.39
CA GLU A 189 13.65 -14.71 7.96
C GLU A 189 12.96 -14.06 9.17
N PRO A 190 13.73 -13.62 10.16
CA PRO A 190 13.19 -12.91 11.33
C PRO A 190 12.58 -11.55 11.01
N ILE A 191 13.12 -10.85 10.01
CA ILE A 191 12.63 -9.54 9.58
C ILE A 191 12.09 -9.69 8.16
N ILE A 192 10.84 -9.31 7.97
CA ILE A 192 10.15 -9.44 6.68
C ILE A 192 9.66 -8.07 6.23
N ILE A 193 9.91 -7.75 4.98
CA ILE A 193 9.37 -6.57 4.31
C ILE A 193 8.48 -7.06 3.17
N THR A 194 7.22 -6.67 3.19
CA THR A 194 6.23 -7.16 2.23
C THR A 194 5.20 -6.08 1.86
N THR A 195 4.32 -6.36 0.91
CA THR A 195 3.24 -5.44 0.51
C THR A 195 1.92 -5.77 1.17
N MET A 196 1.00 -4.78 1.21
CA MET A 196 -0.40 -4.98 1.60
C MET A 196 -1.04 -6.09 0.75
N TYR A 197 -0.74 -6.14 -0.56
CA TYR A 197 -1.21 -7.21 -1.43
C TYR A 197 -0.79 -8.60 -0.92
N GLN A 198 0.49 -8.80 -0.63
CA GLN A 198 1.02 -10.10 -0.20
C GLN A 198 0.42 -10.55 1.13
N ILE A 199 0.26 -9.63 2.08
CA ILE A 199 -0.28 -9.96 3.40
C ILE A 199 -1.77 -10.35 3.31
N LEU A 200 -2.58 -9.63 2.52
CA LEU A 200 -3.98 -9.98 2.30
C LEU A 200 -4.13 -11.32 1.55
N MET A 201 -3.25 -11.59 0.58
CA MET A 201 -3.20 -12.90 -0.08
C MET A 201 -2.85 -14.02 0.92
N ASN A 202 -1.90 -13.83 1.85
CA ASN A 202 -1.60 -14.81 2.88
C ASN A 202 -2.81 -15.09 3.79
N MET A 203 -3.62 -14.07 4.04
CA MET A 203 -4.78 -14.18 4.92
C MET A 203 -5.97 -14.89 4.26
N PHE A 204 -6.21 -14.69 2.94
CA PHE A 204 -7.51 -15.02 2.36
C PHE A 204 -7.50 -15.93 1.14
N THR A 205 -6.39 -16.08 0.38
CA THR A 205 -6.35 -16.94 -0.82
C THR A 205 -6.28 -18.44 -0.49
N ASP A 206 -6.64 -19.28 -1.44
CA ASP A 206 -6.50 -20.74 -1.37
C ASP A 206 -5.15 -21.25 -1.91
N LYS A 207 -4.34 -20.39 -2.53
CA LYS A 207 -3.04 -20.78 -3.09
C LYS A 207 -2.08 -21.28 -2.00
N THR A 208 -1.54 -22.48 -2.19
CA THR A 208 -0.76 -23.19 -1.17
C THR A 208 0.43 -22.43 -0.63
N THR A 209 1.17 -21.71 -1.46
CA THR A 209 2.30 -20.87 -1.05
C THR A 209 1.88 -19.82 -0.02
N TYR A 210 0.76 -19.13 -0.25
CA TYR A 210 0.26 -18.12 0.68
C TYR A 210 -0.33 -18.73 1.95
N VAL A 211 -1.03 -19.88 1.83
CA VAL A 211 -1.55 -20.59 3.01
C VAL A 211 -0.40 -21.00 3.93
N THR A 212 0.70 -21.51 3.38
CA THR A 212 1.89 -21.92 4.16
C THR A 212 2.52 -20.76 4.93
N ARG A 213 2.47 -19.54 4.39
CA ARG A 213 3.01 -18.34 5.04
C ARG A 213 2.16 -17.80 6.19
N PHE A 214 0.89 -18.20 6.31
CA PHE A 214 -0.02 -17.66 7.32
C PHE A 214 0.50 -17.89 8.75
N SER A 215 1.14 -19.02 9.04
CA SER A 215 1.73 -19.31 10.34
C SER A 215 2.91 -18.40 10.73
N ALA A 216 3.54 -17.73 9.75
CA ALA A 216 4.59 -16.76 10.04
C ALA A 216 4.07 -15.49 10.73
N LEU A 217 2.76 -15.23 10.67
CA LEU A 217 2.12 -14.10 11.34
C LEU A 217 1.98 -14.29 12.85
N ALA A 218 2.03 -15.54 13.34
CA ALA A 218 1.94 -15.82 14.77
C ALA A 218 3.21 -15.38 15.51
N ASP A 219 3.03 -14.87 16.73
CA ASP A 219 4.08 -14.41 17.64
C ASP A 219 5.02 -13.38 16.97
N SER A 220 4.44 -12.45 16.23
CA SER A 220 5.15 -11.42 15.48
C SER A 220 4.78 -10.01 15.91
N VAL A 221 5.58 -9.03 15.49
CA VAL A 221 5.22 -7.61 15.44
C VAL A 221 4.89 -7.27 13.98
N LEU A 222 3.64 -6.97 13.71
CA LEU A 222 3.11 -6.69 12.37
C LEU A 222 2.84 -5.19 12.24
N VAL A 223 3.63 -4.51 11.43
CA VAL A 223 3.55 -3.05 11.21
C VAL A 223 2.95 -2.80 9.85
N PHE A 224 1.78 -2.17 9.80
CA PHE A 224 1.14 -1.70 8.56
C PHE A 224 1.48 -0.23 8.34
N ASP A 225 2.34 0.05 7.37
CA ASP A 225 2.62 1.41 6.95
C ASP A 225 1.57 1.89 5.96
N GLU A 226 1.11 3.14 6.12
CA GLU A 226 0.02 3.74 5.36
C GLU A 226 -1.25 2.86 5.36
N ALA A 227 -1.76 2.55 6.55
CA ALA A 227 -2.90 1.65 6.78
C ALA A 227 -4.19 2.05 6.03
N GLN A 228 -4.33 3.33 5.63
CA GLN A 228 -5.46 3.81 4.84
C GLN A 228 -5.54 3.23 3.42
N ASN A 229 -4.46 2.56 2.94
CA ASN A 229 -4.50 1.89 1.64
C ASN A 229 -5.20 0.53 1.66
N LEU A 230 -5.79 0.13 2.81
CA LEU A 230 -6.62 -1.05 2.91
C LEU A 230 -7.89 -0.88 2.04
N PRO A 231 -8.19 -1.83 1.12
CA PRO A 231 -9.41 -1.74 0.32
C PRO A 231 -10.67 -1.73 1.20
N MET A 232 -11.62 -0.83 0.95
CA MET A 232 -12.82 -0.68 1.78
C MET A 232 -13.62 -1.98 1.86
N ARG A 233 -13.72 -2.74 0.79
CA ARG A 233 -14.42 -4.03 0.72
C ARG A 233 -13.77 -5.14 1.57
N ASP A 234 -12.55 -4.96 2.05
CA ASP A 234 -11.83 -5.96 2.85
C ASP A 234 -11.74 -5.57 4.34
N ILE A 235 -12.35 -4.45 4.75
CA ILE A 235 -12.24 -3.90 6.12
C ILE A 235 -12.74 -4.90 7.17
N HIS A 236 -13.90 -5.50 7.00
CA HIS A 236 -14.42 -6.47 7.97
C HIS A 236 -13.53 -7.70 8.08
N LEU A 237 -13.10 -8.27 6.94
CA LEU A 237 -12.19 -9.41 6.90
C LEU A 237 -10.85 -9.10 7.57
N PHE A 238 -10.29 -7.93 7.27
CA PHE A 238 -9.05 -7.46 7.87
C PHE A 238 -9.17 -7.27 9.38
N ASN A 239 -10.17 -6.54 9.84
CA ASN A 239 -10.39 -6.30 11.27
C ASN A 239 -10.52 -7.61 12.04
N MET A 240 -11.27 -8.55 11.52
CA MET A 240 -11.50 -9.83 12.20
C MET A 240 -10.25 -10.71 12.22
N VAL A 241 -9.45 -10.77 11.15
CA VAL A 241 -8.21 -11.57 11.16
C VAL A 241 -7.14 -10.92 12.05
N VAL A 242 -7.07 -9.60 12.09
CA VAL A 242 -6.16 -8.86 12.97
C VAL A 242 -6.51 -9.06 14.43
N ASN A 243 -7.80 -9.01 14.78
CA ASN A 243 -8.29 -9.33 16.12
C ASN A 243 -7.97 -10.78 16.50
N PHE A 244 -8.14 -11.73 15.57
CA PHE A 244 -7.77 -13.13 15.78
C PHE A 244 -6.27 -13.29 16.07
N LEU A 245 -5.41 -12.67 15.26
CA LEU A 245 -3.96 -12.74 15.42
C LEU A 245 -3.50 -12.18 16.78
N GLN A 246 -4.09 -11.06 17.20
CA GLN A 246 -3.78 -10.47 18.51
C GLN A 246 -4.26 -11.36 19.64
N LYS A 247 -5.54 -11.81 19.63
CA LYS A 247 -6.15 -12.55 20.73
C LYS A 247 -5.60 -13.97 20.92
N PHE A 248 -5.29 -14.66 19.83
CA PHE A 248 -4.97 -16.09 19.85
C PHE A 248 -3.54 -16.43 19.42
N CYS A 249 -2.86 -15.52 18.72
CA CYS A 249 -1.54 -15.79 18.14
C CYS A 249 -0.41 -14.94 18.73
N ARG A 250 -0.65 -14.18 19.81
CA ARG A 250 0.35 -13.29 20.42
C ARG A 250 0.98 -12.31 19.42
N THR A 251 0.22 -11.84 18.46
CA THR A 251 0.71 -10.90 17.44
C THR A 251 0.41 -9.48 17.88
N THR A 252 1.43 -8.63 17.92
CA THR A 252 1.26 -7.19 18.12
C THR A 252 1.07 -6.53 16.78
N ILE A 253 0.11 -5.62 16.68
CA ILE A 253 -0.25 -4.96 15.43
C ILE A 253 -0.13 -3.44 15.59
N VAL A 254 0.54 -2.80 14.65
CA VAL A 254 0.70 -1.35 14.62
C VAL A 254 0.19 -0.82 13.30
N LEU A 255 -0.82 0.06 13.35
CA LEU A 255 -1.34 0.76 12.18
C LEU A 255 -0.70 2.15 12.12
N CYS A 256 0.17 2.34 11.13
CA CYS A 256 0.87 3.62 10.91
C CYS A 256 0.21 4.40 9.80
N SER A 257 -0.17 5.64 10.06
CA SER A 257 -0.73 6.54 9.06
C SER A 257 -0.67 7.99 9.52
N ALA A 258 -0.59 8.92 8.57
CA ALA A 258 -0.88 10.33 8.83
C ALA A 258 -2.40 10.59 8.81
N THR A 259 -3.15 9.71 8.15
CA THR A 259 -4.61 9.76 7.98
C THR A 259 -5.21 8.45 8.45
N GLN A 260 -5.42 8.30 9.76
CA GLN A 260 -5.93 7.05 10.33
C GLN A 260 -7.37 6.79 9.88
N PRO A 261 -7.65 5.64 9.23
CA PRO A 261 -9.00 5.23 8.92
C PRO A 261 -9.73 4.83 10.20
N CYS A 262 -11.02 5.17 10.29
CA CYS A 262 -11.87 4.87 11.45
C CYS A 262 -12.33 3.41 11.47
N LEU A 263 -11.40 2.45 11.51
CA LEU A 263 -11.69 1.00 11.43
C LEU A 263 -12.50 0.48 12.62
N GLU A 264 -12.56 1.22 13.69
CA GLU A 264 -13.42 0.95 14.86
C GLU A 264 -14.90 1.29 14.63
N ASN A 265 -15.24 2.05 13.57
CA ASN A 265 -16.60 2.55 13.33
C ASN A 265 -17.34 1.74 12.25
N VAL A 266 -17.14 0.44 12.23
CA VAL A 266 -17.82 -0.50 11.32
C VAL A 266 -18.50 -1.63 12.11
N ILE A 267 -19.28 -2.47 11.43
CA ILE A 267 -20.05 -3.55 12.09
C ILE A 267 -19.12 -4.54 12.81
N TYR A 268 -18.03 -4.94 12.16
CA TYR A 268 -16.96 -5.77 12.75
C TYR A 268 -15.72 -4.90 12.97
N PRO A 269 -15.65 -4.20 14.13
CA PRO A 269 -14.59 -3.25 14.40
C PRO A 269 -13.26 -3.94 14.66
N ILE A 270 -12.19 -3.20 14.47
CA ILE A 270 -10.89 -3.57 15.02
C ILE A 270 -10.90 -3.35 16.54
N ASP A 271 -10.35 -4.30 17.29
CA ASP A 271 -10.30 -4.28 18.75
C ASP A 271 -9.02 -3.59 19.24
N PHE A 272 -8.99 -2.28 19.13
CA PHE A 272 -7.88 -1.50 19.68
C PHE A 272 -7.74 -1.67 21.18
N ASP A 273 -6.53 -1.58 21.69
CA ASP A 273 -6.25 -1.52 23.12
C ASP A 273 -6.89 -0.26 23.75
N LYS A 274 -6.99 -0.21 25.07
CA LYS A 274 -7.60 0.93 25.79
C LYS A 274 -6.91 2.25 25.54
N MET A 275 -5.61 2.23 25.33
CA MET A 275 -4.79 3.39 24.93
C MET A 275 -4.04 3.02 23.65
N PRO A 276 -4.69 3.13 22.49
CA PRO A 276 -4.11 2.63 21.26
C PRO A 276 -3.05 3.55 20.66
N ASP A 277 -3.04 4.82 21.03
CA ASP A 277 -2.17 5.83 20.43
C ASP A 277 -0.77 5.77 21.04
N MET A 278 0.22 5.41 20.23
CA MET A 278 1.61 5.26 20.66
C MET A 278 2.28 6.58 20.99
N VAL A 279 1.80 7.67 20.37
CA VAL A 279 2.34 9.03 20.54
C VAL A 279 1.19 10.01 20.60
N SER A 280 1.26 10.94 21.56
CA SER A 280 0.37 12.11 21.63
C SER A 280 1.20 13.36 21.36
N LEU A 281 0.90 14.09 20.29
CA LEU A 281 1.58 15.33 19.93
C LEU A 281 0.83 16.53 20.53
N ASN A 282 1.57 17.48 21.07
CA ASN A 282 1.00 18.76 21.49
C ASN A 282 0.86 19.74 20.31
N ALA A 283 0.13 20.84 20.51
CA ALA A 283 -0.14 21.83 19.46
C ALA A 283 1.15 22.41 18.83
N HIS A 284 2.20 22.66 19.63
CA HIS A 284 3.48 23.14 19.12
C HIS A 284 4.18 22.14 18.22
N GLN A 285 4.16 20.86 18.58
CA GLN A 285 4.73 19.81 17.75
C GLN A 285 3.97 19.66 16.43
N ILE A 286 2.63 19.70 16.47
CA ILE A 286 1.79 19.65 15.27
C ILE A 286 2.11 20.83 14.36
N GLU A 287 2.18 22.05 14.91
CA GLU A 287 2.47 23.26 14.14
C GLU A 287 3.85 23.22 13.47
N ALA A 288 4.87 22.70 14.17
CA ALA A 288 6.22 22.56 13.61
C ALA A 288 6.29 21.65 12.39
N PHE A 289 5.37 20.68 12.26
CA PHE A 289 5.26 19.82 11.07
C PHE A 289 4.42 20.44 9.94
N LYS A 290 3.74 21.57 10.16
CA LYS A 290 3.01 22.27 9.10
C LYS A 290 3.98 22.96 8.15
N ARG A 291 3.90 22.61 6.90
CA ARG A 291 4.83 23.03 5.84
C ARG A 291 4.14 23.59 4.61
N VAL A 292 2.81 23.46 4.56
CA VAL A 292 2.00 23.75 3.37
C VAL A 292 0.83 24.62 3.78
N ALA A 293 0.69 25.75 3.11
CA ALA A 293 -0.53 26.55 3.15
C ALA A 293 -1.54 25.94 2.17
N VAL A 294 -2.68 25.49 2.68
CA VAL A 294 -3.70 24.81 1.88
C VAL A 294 -4.74 25.80 1.39
N HIS A 295 -4.98 25.79 0.08
CA HIS A 295 -5.97 26.64 -0.58
C HIS A 295 -7.05 25.79 -1.24
N ASN A 296 -8.28 25.94 -0.80
CA ASN A 296 -9.43 25.31 -1.42
C ASN A 296 -9.94 26.16 -2.58
N LEU A 297 -9.78 25.68 -3.80
CA LEU A 297 -10.29 26.29 -5.04
C LEU A 297 -11.36 25.39 -5.72
N VAL A 298 -11.97 24.49 -4.95
CA VAL A 298 -13.02 23.61 -5.46
C VAL A 298 -14.28 24.40 -5.71
N THR A 299 -14.75 24.39 -6.95
CA THR A 299 -16.04 24.96 -7.36
C THR A 299 -16.96 23.85 -7.87
N PRO A 300 -18.29 24.02 -7.83
CA PRO A 300 -19.23 23.03 -8.35
C PRO A 300 -18.98 22.66 -9.81
N CYS A 301 -18.67 23.64 -10.65
CA CYS A 301 -18.41 23.45 -12.10
C CYS A 301 -17.03 22.86 -12.40
N GLY A 302 -16.08 23.00 -11.47
CA GLY A 302 -14.68 22.66 -11.73
C GLY A 302 -13.97 23.65 -12.65
N MET A 303 -12.66 23.44 -12.85
CA MET A 303 -11.79 24.18 -13.75
C MET A 303 -11.63 23.42 -15.06
N LYS A 304 -11.66 24.12 -16.18
CA LYS A 304 -11.35 23.57 -17.50
C LYS A 304 -9.83 23.43 -17.69
N ASN A 305 -9.40 22.59 -18.63
CA ASN A 305 -7.98 22.34 -18.87
C ASN A 305 -7.18 23.64 -19.14
N TYR A 306 -7.71 24.56 -19.94
CA TYR A 306 -7.02 25.83 -20.21
C TYR A 306 -6.87 26.72 -18.97
N GLU A 307 -7.83 26.69 -18.04
CA GLU A 307 -7.77 27.45 -16.78
C GLU A 307 -6.71 26.86 -15.86
N ILE A 308 -6.62 25.51 -15.81
CA ILE A 308 -5.61 24.79 -15.03
C ILE A 308 -4.20 25.08 -15.57
N VAL A 309 -4.05 25.09 -16.89
CA VAL A 309 -2.77 25.41 -17.56
C VAL A 309 -2.34 26.84 -17.22
N ASN A 310 -3.23 27.83 -17.38
CA ASN A 310 -2.94 29.23 -17.03
C ASN A 310 -2.61 29.37 -15.54
N PHE A 311 -3.39 28.75 -14.65
CA PHE A 311 -3.13 28.75 -13.22
C PHE A 311 -1.78 28.16 -12.87
N THR A 312 -1.38 27.08 -13.55
CA THR A 312 -0.07 26.44 -13.36
C THR A 312 1.08 27.37 -13.73
N PHE A 313 0.97 28.07 -14.85
CA PHE A 313 1.96 29.08 -15.24
C PHE A 313 2.00 30.27 -14.30
N ASP A 314 0.85 30.80 -13.85
CA ASP A 314 0.78 31.88 -12.86
C ASP A 314 1.49 31.51 -11.53
N ARG A 315 1.39 30.22 -11.11
CA ARG A 315 2.15 29.76 -9.94
C ARG A 315 3.64 29.67 -10.24
N LEU A 316 4.00 29.21 -11.44
CA LEU A 316 5.38 29.08 -11.87
C LEU A 316 6.10 30.43 -12.08
N GLU A 317 5.37 31.53 -12.31
CA GLU A 317 5.95 32.87 -12.33
C GLU A 317 6.55 33.25 -10.97
N LYS A 318 5.89 32.86 -9.86
CA LYS A 318 6.26 33.19 -8.47
C LYS A 318 7.16 32.16 -7.83
N LYS A 319 7.17 30.95 -8.35
CA LYS A 319 7.85 29.75 -7.82
C LYS A 319 8.62 29.05 -8.95
N LYS A 320 9.50 28.15 -8.58
CA LYS A 320 10.35 27.45 -9.57
C LYS A 320 9.89 26.02 -9.87
N SER A 321 9.06 25.43 -9.02
CA SER A 321 8.62 24.04 -9.17
C SER A 321 7.15 23.85 -8.83
N VAL A 322 6.41 23.22 -9.76
CA VAL A 322 4.97 22.91 -9.61
C VAL A 322 4.75 21.42 -9.89
N LEU A 323 4.06 20.76 -8.99
CA LEU A 323 3.56 19.39 -9.15
C LEU A 323 2.04 19.44 -9.33
N LEU A 324 1.55 18.92 -10.47
CA LEU A 324 0.13 18.80 -10.78
C LEU A 324 -0.26 17.32 -10.75
N ILE A 325 -1.20 16.94 -9.86
CA ILE A 325 -1.61 15.55 -9.69
C ILE A 325 -3.06 15.35 -10.10
N CYS A 326 -3.28 14.47 -11.07
CA CYS A 326 -4.58 14.08 -11.64
C CYS A 326 -5.03 12.71 -11.09
N ASN A 327 -6.34 12.42 -11.14
CA ASN A 327 -6.86 11.11 -10.78
C ASN A 327 -6.81 10.11 -11.94
N THR A 328 -6.82 10.57 -13.19
CA THR A 328 -6.81 9.70 -14.38
C THR A 328 -5.56 9.88 -15.22
N LYS A 329 -5.14 8.81 -15.91
CA LYS A 329 -4.01 8.83 -16.85
C LYS A 329 -4.30 9.76 -18.04
N GLN A 330 -5.55 9.75 -18.52
CA GLN A 330 -5.98 10.57 -19.65
C GLN A 330 -5.90 12.06 -19.32
N GLN A 331 -6.44 12.47 -18.18
CA GLN A 331 -6.38 13.86 -17.73
C GLN A 331 -4.93 14.35 -17.56
N ALA A 332 -4.06 13.49 -17.01
CA ALA A 332 -2.64 13.81 -16.88
C ALA A 332 -1.95 13.98 -18.24
N HIS A 333 -2.31 13.15 -19.21
CA HIS A 333 -1.79 13.26 -20.58
C HIS A 333 -2.26 14.54 -21.29
N ASP A 334 -3.55 14.84 -21.22
CA ASP A 334 -4.16 16.01 -21.88
C ASP A 334 -3.58 17.32 -21.33
N LEU A 335 -3.42 17.41 -20.02
CA LEU A 335 -2.76 18.56 -19.38
C LEU A 335 -1.27 18.64 -19.71
N TYR A 336 -0.58 17.50 -19.78
CA TYR A 336 0.83 17.48 -20.20
C TYR A 336 1.01 18.01 -21.63
N GLU A 337 0.22 17.56 -22.60
CA GLU A 337 0.29 18.04 -23.99
C GLU A 337 -0.12 19.52 -24.09
N SER A 338 -1.13 19.96 -23.34
CA SER A 338 -1.54 21.38 -23.30
C SER A 338 -0.45 22.30 -22.72
N LEU A 339 0.23 21.86 -21.65
CA LEU A 339 1.37 22.59 -21.07
C LEU A 339 2.58 22.59 -21.99
N LYS A 340 2.84 21.48 -22.68
CA LYS A 340 3.94 21.33 -23.64
C LYS A 340 3.80 22.28 -24.84
N ALA A 341 2.57 22.50 -25.31
CA ALA A 341 2.28 23.41 -26.42
C ALA A 341 2.52 24.90 -26.08
N GLN A 342 2.52 25.27 -24.80
CA GLN A 342 2.59 26.65 -24.32
C GLN A 342 3.87 27.00 -23.55
N LYS A 343 4.68 25.97 -23.16
CA LYS A 343 5.86 26.18 -22.32
C LYS A 343 7.00 26.89 -23.07
N ASP A 344 7.74 27.72 -22.35
CA ASP A 344 9.01 28.28 -22.78
C ASP A 344 10.16 27.27 -22.65
N ASP A 345 11.29 27.51 -23.34
CA ASP A 345 12.48 26.65 -23.31
C ASP A 345 13.13 26.58 -21.89
N GLU A 346 12.92 27.59 -21.04
CA GLU A 346 13.42 27.61 -19.65
C GLU A 346 12.67 26.64 -18.75
N ILE A 347 11.48 26.15 -19.14
CA ILE A 347 10.62 25.26 -18.37
C ILE A 347 10.85 23.81 -18.76
N GLN A 348 11.31 23.00 -17.83
CA GLN A 348 11.35 21.54 -17.98
C GLN A 348 10.02 20.92 -17.54
N LEU A 349 9.41 20.17 -18.45
CA LEU A 349 8.12 19.52 -18.25
C LEU A 349 8.30 18.01 -18.17
N PHE A 350 7.78 17.39 -17.11
CA PHE A 350 7.81 15.96 -16.88
C PHE A 350 6.40 15.37 -16.79
N HIS A 351 6.28 14.12 -17.20
CA HIS A 351 5.07 13.30 -17.01
C HIS A 351 5.41 12.06 -16.21
N LEU A 352 4.56 11.69 -15.24
CA LEU A 352 4.68 10.48 -14.44
C LEU A 352 3.32 9.79 -14.27
N SER A 353 3.18 8.61 -14.86
CA SER A 353 1.96 7.81 -14.72
C SER A 353 2.27 6.31 -14.75
N THR A 354 1.28 5.51 -14.38
CA THR A 354 1.37 4.04 -14.52
C THR A 354 1.24 3.55 -15.97
N ALA A 355 1.02 4.47 -16.94
CA ALA A 355 1.12 4.16 -18.37
C ALA A 355 2.57 4.02 -18.86
N MET A 356 3.56 4.32 -18.02
CA MET A 356 4.99 4.17 -18.30
C MET A 356 5.51 2.87 -17.72
N CYS A 357 6.46 2.21 -18.40
CA CYS A 357 7.15 1.06 -17.83
C CYS A 357 8.03 1.47 -16.62
N ALA A 358 8.35 0.53 -15.75
CA ALA A 358 9.08 0.79 -14.50
C ALA A 358 10.43 1.47 -14.76
N GLN A 359 11.19 1.04 -15.78
CA GLN A 359 12.48 1.62 -16.13
C GLN A 359 12.34 3.08 -16.59
N ASN A 360 11.34 3.40 -17.42
CA ASN A 360 11.11 4.77 -17.87
C ASN A 360 10.72 5.68 -16.70
N ARG A 361 9.88 5.19 -15.78
CA ARG A 361 9.55 5.94 -14.56
C ARG A 361 10.77 6.24 -13.73
N GLN A 362 11.66 5.25 -13.53
CA GLN A 362 12.90 5.44 -12.78
C GLN A 362 13.79 6.52 -13.41
N ASP A 363 14.00 6.47 -14.72
CA ASP A 363 14.81 7.44 -15.45
C ASP A 363 14.26 8.88 -15.32
N VAL A 364 12.94 9.03 -15.39
CA VAL A 364 12.25 10.32 -15.20
C VAL A 364 12.36 10.78 -13.74
N LEU A 365 12.19 9.89 -12.78
CA LEU A 365 12.36 10.19 -11.35
C LEU A 365 13.76 10.70 -11.03
N GLU A 366 14.80 10.05 -11.55
CA GLU A 366 16.19 10.49 -11.39
C GLU A 366 16.42 11.89 -11.98
N SER A 367 15.83 12.15 -13.16
CA SER A 367 15.92 13.46 -13.83
C SER A 367 15.23 14.56 -13.01
N ILE A 368 14.05 14.29 -12.46
CA ILE A 368 13.31 15.21 -11.58
C ILE A 368 14.12 15.48 -10.30
N HIS A 369 14.65 14.44 -9.64
CA HIS A 369 15.48 14.60 -8.44
C HIS A 369 16.69 15.50 -8.69
N LYS A 370 17.39 15.26 -9.80
CA LYS A 370 18.56 16.07 -10.19
C LYS A 370 18.17 17.52 -10.37
N LEU A 371 17.09 17.79 -11.09
CA LEU A 371 16.66 19.16 -11.37
C LEU A 371 16.13 19.88 -10.12
N LEU A 372 15.35 19.19 -9.25
CA LEU A 372 14.90 19.76 -7.98
C LEU A 372 16.07 20.16 -7.09
N LYS A 373 17.12 19.32 -7.07
CA LYS A 373 18.36 19.63 -6.34
C LYS A 373 19.06 20.86 -6.93
N GLU A 374 19.20 20.94 -8.27
CA GLU A 374 19.79 22.10 -8.94
C GLU A 374 19.01 23.40 -8.68
N ILE A 375 17.66 23.35 -8.75
CA ILE A 375 16.77 24.50 -8.47
C ILE A 375 16.95 24.99 -7.04
N ARG A 376 17.12 24.09 -6.08
CA ARG A 376 17.27 24.40 -4.67
C ARG A 376 18.65 24.97 -4.32
N GLU A 377 19.71 24.36 -4.88
CA GLU A 377 21.10 24.73 -4.56
C GLU A 377 21.56 26.01 -5.31
N CYS A 378 20.94 26.32 -6.45
CA CYS A 378 21.30 27.48 -7.27
C CYS A 378 20.17 28.52 -7.25
N LEU A 379 20.23 29.47 -6.28
CA LEU A 379 19.23 30.52 -6.11
C LEU A 379 19.03 31.39 -7.36
N ASP A 380 20.07 31.59 -8.16
CA ASP A 380 20.05 32.38 -9.41
C ASP A 380 19.65 31.56 -10.65
N SER A 381 19.32 30.27 -10.48
CA SER A 381 18.88 29.44 -11.60
C SER A 381 17.56 29.97 -12.16
N LYS A 382 17.53 30.26 -13.47
CA LYS A 382 16.31 30.59 -14.21
C LYS A 382 15.47 29.34 -14.53
N ARG A 383 16.01 28.14 -14.29
CA ARG A 383 15.32 26.89 -14.59
C ARG A 383 14.08 26.73 -13.74
N LYS A 384 12.99 26.39 -14.41
CA LYS A 384 11.69 26.10 -13.82
C LYS A 384 11.25 24.70 -14.19
N MET A 385 10.39 24.13 -13.38
CA MET A 385 9.91 22.77 -13.59
C MET A 385 8.42 22.63 -13.33
N ILE A 386 7.75 21.90 -14.23
CA ILE A 386 6.39 21.40 -14.05
C ILE A 386 6.45 19.87 -14.14
N CYS A 387 5.83 19.18 -13.19
CA CYS A 387 5.61 17.74 -13.24
C CYS A 387 4.11 17.48 -13.23
N VAL A 388 3.59 16.84 -14.29
CA VAL A 388 2.22 16.34 -14.35
C VAL A 388 2.23 14.86 -14.01
N ALA A 389 1.48 14.47 -13.01
CA ALA A 389 1.51 13.10 -12.52
C ALA A 389 0.12 12.56 -12.17
N THR A 390 0.00 11.23 -12.09
CA THR A 390 -1.12 10.56 -11.44
C THR A 390 -0.80 10.31 -9.96
N GLN A 391 -1.70 9.67 -9.22
CA GLN A 391 -1.55 9.29 -7.81
C GLN A 391 -0.24 8.52 -7.49
N LEU A 392 0.47 8.05 -8.50
CA LEU A 392 1.75 7.35 -8.36
C LEU A 392 2.78 8.10 -7.50
N VAL A 393 2.75 9.44 -7.51
CA VAL A 393 3.71 10.29 -6.78
C VAL A 393 3.34 10.51 -5.32
N GLU A 394 2.14 10.13 -4.90
CA GLU A 394 1.64 10.34 -3.53
C GLU A 394 2.36 9.47 -2.50
N ALA A 395 2.74 8.25 -2.89
CA ALA A 395 3.45 7.32 -2.02
C ALA A 395 4.83 6.92 -2.59
N GLY A 396 5.81 6.76 -1.74
CA GLY A 396 7.11 6.13 -2.07
C GLY A 396 8.09 6.95 -2.90
N ILE A 397 7.83 8.23 -3.15
CA ILE A 397 8.73 9.09 -3.91
C ILE A 397 9.18 10.26 -3.02
N ASP A 398 10.47 10.53 -3.01
CA ASP A 398 11.05 11.60 -2.19
C ASP A 398 11.19 12.89 -2.99
N PHE A 399 10.04 13.51 -3.29
CA PHE A 399 10.00 14.82 -3.95
C PHE A 399 9.71 15.95 -2.96
N SER A 400 10.24 17.13 -3.28
CA SER A 400 9.95 18.38 -2.58
C SER A 400 9.72 19.49 -3.60
N PHE A 401 8.46 19.82 -3.87
CA PHE A 401 8.05 20.90 -4.76
C PHE A 401 7.65 22.14 -3.95
N GLU A 402 7.76 23.35 -4.54
CA GLU A 402 7.28 24.56 -3.89
C GLU A 402 5.76 24.69 -3.92
N VAL A 403 5.14 24.17 -5.01
CA VAL A 403 3.69 24.19 -5.23
C VAL A 403 3.20 22.81 -5.60
N VAL A 404 2.10 22.38 -4.99
CA VAL A 404 1.37 21.16 -5.35
C VAL A 404 -0.08 21.50 -5.66
N ILE A 405 -0.53 21.16 -6.86
CA ILE A 405 -1.92 21.28 -7.30
C ILE A 405 -2.49 19.87 -7.37
N ARG A 406 -3.53 19.57 -6.60
CA ARG A 406 -4.16 18.26 -6.53
C ARG A 406 -5.60 18.32 -7.03
N SER A 407 -5.95 17.48 -8.01
CA SER A 407 -7.35 17.23 -8.33
C SER A 407 -8.08 16.68 -7.11
N LEU A 408 -9.33 17.12 -6.91
CA LEU A 408 -10.16 16.65 -5.80
C LEU A 408 -10.19 15.11 -5.75
N ALA A 409 -9.88 14.58 -4.58
CA ALA A 409 -9.78 13.16 -4.29
C ALA A 409 -10.13 12.90 -2.82
N GLY A 410 -9.85 11.72 -2.29
CA GLY A 410 -9.92 11.46 -0.85
C GLY A 410 -8.94 12.32 -0.06
N MET A 411 -9.28 12.65 1.18
CA MET A 411 -8.38 13.44 2.04
C MET A 411 -7.07 12.73 2.34
N ASP A 412 -7.07 11.41 2.40
CA ASP A 412 -5.88 10.58 2.51
C ASP A 412 -4.89 10.83 1.36
N SER A 413 -5.40 10.86 0.14
CA SER A 413 -4.65 11.16 -1.08
C SER A 413 -4.17 12.62 -1.10
N ILE A 414 -5.02 13.59 -0.70
CA ILE A 414 -4.66 15.01 -0.63
C ILE A 414 -3.53 15.25 0.40
N VAL A 415 -3.62 14.64 1.57
CA VAL A 415 -2.56 14.74 2.61
C VAL A 415 -1.24 14.16 2.10
N GLN A 416 -1.28 13.02 1.41
CA GLN A 416 -0.09 12.42 0.80
C GLN A 416 0.50 13.28 -0.31
N ALA A 417 -0.35 13.86 -1.18
CA ALA A 417 0.06 14.79 -2.23
C ALA A 417 0.75 16.03 -1.65
N PHE A 418 0.15 16.64 -0.62
CA PHE A 418 0.74 17.79 0.06
C PHE A 418 1.98 17.41 0.90
N GLY A 419 2.12 16.14 1.25
CA GLY A 419 3.38 15.59 1.76
C GLY A 419 4.56 15.71 0.80
N ARG A 420 4.33 15.99 -0.50
CA ARG A 420 5.33 16.28 -1.54
C ARG A 420 5.60 17.77 -1.71
N CYS A 421 4.89 18.62 -0.99
CA CYS A 421 5.11 20.05 -0.96
C CYS A 421 6.04 20.39 0.20
N ASN A 422 7.17 21.06 -0.09
CA ASN A 422 8.14 21.55 0.90
C ASN A 422 8.53 20.48 1.95
N ARG A 423 8.85 19.30 1.51
CA ARG A 423 8.97 18.07 2.32
C ARG A 423 10.02 18.25 3.39
N SER A 424 10.56 18.69 4.00
CA SER A 424 11.51 18.87 5.11
C SER A 424 11.79 20.34 5.40
N PHE A 425 10.84 21.18 5.02
CA PHE A 425 10.97 22.63 5.12
C PHE A 425 12.18 23.16 4.31
N GLU A 426 12.51 22.50 3.21
CA GLU A 426 13.74 22.72 2.43
C GLU A 426 13.83 24.11 1.81
N TYR A 427 12.68 24.78 1.61
CA TYR A 427 12.62 26.12 1.01
C TYR A 427 12.60 27.26 2.05
N GLY A 428 12.66 26.97 3.36
CA GLY A 428 12.70 27.96 4.44
C GLY A 428 11.45 28.84 4.58
N LYS A 429 10.37 28.56 3.84
CA LYS A 429 9.06 29.23 3.87
C LYS A 429 7.97 28.24 3.52
N MET A 430 6.72 28.53 3.89
CA MET A 430 5.58 27.65 3.59
C MET A 430 5.47 27.38 2.09
N GLY A 431 5.26 26.09 1.74
CA GLY A 431 4.84 25.67 0.41
C GLY A 431 3.36 25.98 0.16
N GLU A 432 2.91 25.88 -1.08
CA GLU A 432 1.51 26.15 -1.43
C GLU A 432 0.84 24.89 -1.97
N GLY A 433 -0.25 24.47 -1.32
CA GLY A 433 -1.08 23.33 -1.73
C GLY A 433 -2.44 23.80 -2.22
N TYR A 434 -2.84 23.41 -3.43
CA TYR A 434 -4.11 23.80 -4.03
C TYR A 434 -4.98 22.58 -4.29
N ILE A 435 -6.22 22.59 -3.83
CA ILE A 435 -7.23 21.59 -4.14
C ILE A 435 -8.13 22.18 -5.23
N ILE A 436 -8.22 21.51 -6.37
CA ILE A 436 -9.05 21.93 -7.50
C ILE A 436 -9.96 20.80 -7.93
N ARG A 437 -11.11 21.11 -8.54
CA ARG A 437 -11.92 20.14 -9.28
C ARG A 437 -11.64 20.30 -10.76
N MET A 438 -11.33 19.22 -11.44
CA MET A 438 -11.12 19.21 -12.89
C MET A 438 -12.43 18.86 -13.59
N GLN A 439 -12.92 19.72 -14.50
CA GLN A 439 -14.21 19.55 -15.16
C GLN A 439 -14.21 18.36 -16.14
N GLU A 440 -13.09 18.17 -16.84
CA GLU A 440 -12.97 17.20 -17.94
C GLU A 440 -12.50 15.81 -17.46
N GLU A 441 -12.29 15.63 -16.15
CA GLU A 441 -11.82 14.37 -15.59
C GLU A 441 -12.94 13.33 -15.54
N ASN A 442 -12.79 12.24 -16.30
CA ASN A 442 -13.76 11.15 -16.36
C ASN A 442 -13.47 10.10 -15.27
N LEU A 443 -14.33 10.02 -14.26
CA LEU A 443 -14.24 9.08 -13.13
C LEU A 443 -15.26 7.93 -13.20
N THR A 444 -15.88 7.68 -14.34
CA THR A 444 -16.95 6.67 -14.48
C THR A 444 -16.50 5.27 -14.03
N MET A 445 -15.24 4.91 -14.30
CA MET A 445 -14.68 3.61 -13.94
C MET A 445 -13.95 3.61 -12.58
N LEU A 446 -13.97 4.73 -11.84
CA LEU A 446 -13.24 4.93 -10.59
C LEU A 446 -14.22 5.29 -9.46
N GLY A 447 -15.12 4.35 -9.15
CA GLY A 447 -16.20 4.53 -8.16
C GLY A 447 -15.68 4.96 -6.79
N ASP A 448 -14.60 4.34 -6.31
CA ASP A 448 -14.00 4.64 -5.00
C ASP A 448 -13.49 6.09 -4.92
N ILE A 449 -12.88 6.59 -6.01
CA ILE A 449 -12.43 7.99 -6.08
C ILE A 449 -13.63 8.94 -6.07
N LYS A 450 -14.71 8.58 -6.75
CA LYS A 450 -15.94 9.40 -6.79
C LYS A 450 -16.59 9.49 -5.41
N GLU A 451 -16.70 8.39 -4.67
CA GLU A 451 -17.21 8.39 -3.28
C GLU A 451 -16.32 9.24 -2.36
N SER A 452 -15.01 9.07 -2.50
CA SER A 452 -14.01 9.86 -1.77
C SER A 452 -14.10 11.36 -2.07
N GLN A 453 -14.34 11.74 -3.34
CA GLN A 453 -14.54 13.14 -3.73
C GLN A 453 -15.78 13.77 -3.08
N ILE A 454 -16.91 13.02 -3.01
CA ILE A 454 -18.14 13.48 -2.38
C ILE A 454 -17.89 13.76 -0.88
N SER A 455 -17.23 12.83 -0.21
CA SER A 455 -16.91 12.96 1.22
C SER A 455 -15.95 14.12 1.50
N THR A 456 -14.95 14.31 0.63
CA THR A 456 -14.02 15.45 0.73
C THR A 456 -14.73 16.77 0.46
N ALA A 457 -15.61 16.85 -0.55
CA ALA A 457 -16.39 18.06 -0.83
C ALA A 457 -17.25 18.44 0.38
N SER A 458 -17.93 17.48 1.02
CA SER A 458 -18.68 17.71 2.25
C SER A 458 -17.80 18.23 3.40
N LEU A 459 -16.56 17.71 3.54
CA LEU A 459 -15.63 18.24 4.52
C LEU A 459 -15.22 19.69 4.20
N LEU A 460 -14.90 19.99 2.93
CA LEU A 460 -14.49 21.34 2.52
C LEU A 460 -15.58 22.36 2.79
N GLU A 461 -16.85 22.03 2.55
CA GLU A 461 -18.00 22.85 2.88
C GLU A 461 -18.16 23.06 4.40
N ALA A 462 -18.07 21.96 5.18
CA ALA A 462 -18.15 22.03 6.63
C ALA A 462 -17.01 22.86 7.23
N PHE A 463 -15.79 22.69 6.72
CA PHE A 463 -14.63 23.46 7.13
C PHE A 463 -14.76 24.96 6.82
N GLN A 464 -15.36 25.31 5.68
CA GLN A 464 -15.58 26.70 5.30
C GLN A 464 -16.61 27.38 6.22
N ILE A 465 -17.64 26.63 6.68
CA ILE A 465 -18.69 27.14 7.56
C ILE A 465 -18.17 27.28 9.00
N ALA A 466 -17.49 26.29 9.53
CA ALA A 466 -17.05 26.22 10.92
C ALA A 466 -15.59 25.72 11.07
N PRO A 467 -14.58 26.52 10.69
CA PRO A 467 -13.18 26.10 10.76
C PRO A 467 -12.71 25.77 12.20
N VAL A 468 -13.34 26.40 13.20
CA VAL A 468 -13.04 26.18 14.63
C VAL A 468 -13.29 24.72 15.06
N ASP A 469 -14.29 24.06 14.50
CA ASP A 469 -14.63 22.67 14.80
C ASP A 469 -13.49 21.71 14.37
N PHE A 470 -12.65 22.15 13.47
CA PHE A 470 -11.50 21.44 12.92
C PHE A 470 -10.15 22.01 13.37
N ASP A 471 -10.11 22.78 14.47
CA ASP A 471 -8.91 23.43 14.99
C ASP A 471 -8.18 24.30 13.94
N HIS A 472 -8.92 24.88 12.98
CA HIS A 472 -8.39 25.61 11.83
C HIS A 472 -7.38 24.82 10.99
N ASP A 473 -7.45 23.48 11.02
CA ASP A 473 -6.53 22.60 10.31
C ASP A 473 -7.29 21.60 9.41
N LEU A 474 -7.31 21.88 8.11
CA LEU A 474 -7.96 21.02 7.12
C LEU A 474 -7.27 19.65 6.97
N LEU A 475 -5.98 19.55 7.26
CA LEU A 475 -5.21 18.32 7.22
C LEU A 475 -5.09 17.65 8.59
N GLY A 476 -5.68 18.25 9.63
CA GLY A 476 -5.62 17.79 11.01
C GLY A 476 -6.51 16.57 11.29
N GLU A 477 -6.32 15.97 12.45
CA GLU A 477 -6.99 14.75 12.88
C GLU A 477 -8.52 14.86 12.84
N LYS A 478 -9.10 15.98 13.31
CA LYS A 478 -10.56 16.18 13.33
C LYS A 478 -11.16 16.22 11.92
N ALA A 479 -10.47 16.86 10.97
CA ALA A 479 -10.89 16.92 9.58
C ALA A 479 -10.82 15.53 8.91
N ILE A 480 -9.74 14.82 9.14
CA ILE A 480 -9.55 13.44 8.64
C ILE A 480 -10.60 12.50 9.23
N ARG A 481 -10.87 12.59 10.52
CA ARG A 481 -11.93 11.78 11.16
C ARG A 481 -13.30 12.09 10.59
N TYR A 482 -13.64 13.35 10.40
CA TYR A 482 -14.90 13.77 9.77
C TYR A 482 -15.03 13.20 8.35
N TYR A 483 -13.94 13.29 7.56
CA TYR A 483 -13.88 12.71 6.21
C TYR A 483 -14.17 11.21 6.23
N TYR A 484 -13.49 10.41 7.07
CA TYR A 484 -13.72 8.97 7.11
C TYR A 484 -15.12 8.60 7.59
N MET A 485 -15.66 9.32 8.55
CA MET A 485 -17.05 9.12 9.00
C MET A 485 -18.06 9.37 7.87
N LYS A 486 -17.82 10.41 7.08
CA LYS A 486 -18.64 10.68 5.88
C LYS A 486 -18.44 9.62 4.81
N LEU A 487 -17.20 9.26 4.50
CA LEU A 487 -16.87 8.25 3.50
C LEU A 487 -17.51 6.90 3.84
N PHE A 488 -17.44 6.46 5.08
CA PHE A 488 -18.05 5.20 5.51
C PHE A 488 -19.58 5.25 5.45
N ASN A 489 -20.18 6.38 5.81
CA ASN A 489 -21.62 6.57 5.68
C ASN A 489 -22.07 6.61 4.21
N GLU A 490 -21.34 7.30 3.33
CA GLU A 490 -21.63 7.34 1.89
C GLU A 490 -21.46 5.95 1.27
N HIS A 491 -20.41 5.22 1.63
CA HIS A 491 -20.18 3.86 1.16
C HIS A 491 -21.32 2.91 1.55
N MET A 492 -21.82 2.98 2.78
CA MET A 492 -22.92 2.14 3.25
C MET A 492 -24.27 2.53 2.66
N ASN A 493 -24.54 3.82 2.41
CA ASN A 493 -25.83 4.34 1.97
C ASN A 493 -25.88 4.73 0.48
N GLY A 494 -24.72 4.80 -0.20
CA GLY A 494 -24.59 5.28 -1.56
C GLY A 494 -25.16 4.34 -2.63
N SER A 495 -25.54 4.91 -3.76
CA SER A 495 -25.91 4.25 -5.04
C SER A 495 -26.75 2.97 -4.93
N GLY A 496 -27.87 3.04 -4.18
CA GLY A 496 -28.83 1.92 -4.09
C GLY A 496 -28.55 0.93 -2.95
N GLY A 497 -27.83 1.34 -1.87
CA GLY A 497 -27.62 0.50 -0.68
C GLY A 497 -26.69 -0.69 -0.94
N LYS A 498 -25.84 -0.61 -1.96
CA LYS A 498 -24.94 -1.69 -2.38
C LYS A 498 -23.51 -1.58 -1.82
N GLY A 499 -23.16 -0.50 -1.13
CA GLY A 499 -21.87 -0.37 -0.44
C GLY A 499 -21.76 -1.41 0.67
N SER A 500 -20.63 -2.09 0.77
CA SER A 500 -20.37 -3.06 1.83
C SER A 500 -18.89 -3.06 2.15
N PHE A 501 -18.56 -3.18 3.42
CA PHE A 501 -17.20 -3.46 3.87
C PHE A 501 -16.83 -4.94 3.74
N ASP A 502 -17.69 -5.73 3.06
CA ASP A 502 -17.49 -7.14 2.78
C ASP A 502 -17.23 -7.38 1.29
N HIS A 503 -16.23 -8.16 1.01
CA HIS A 503 -15.89 -8.58 -0.33
C HIS A 503 -17.01 -9.47 -0.90
N ARG A 504 -17.67 -9.00 -1.94
CA ARG A 504 -18.74 -9.75 -2.63
C ARG A 504 -18.16 -10.80 -3.56
N VAL A 505 -18.83 -11.92 -3.63
CA VAL A 505 -18.47 -13.06 -4.47
C VAL A 505 -19.72 -13.59 -5.17
N LEU A 506 -19.51 -14.17 -6.36
CA LEU A 506 -20.54 -14.87 -7.10
C LEU A 506 -20.33 -16.39 -6.89
N LYS A 507 -21.36 -17.05 -6.39
CA LYS A 507 -21.38 -18.52 -6.32
C LYS A 507 -21.73 -19.14 -7.68
N ASP A 508 -21.38 -20.42 -7.85
CA ASP A 508 -21.84 -21.21 -8.98
C ASP A 508 -23.37 -21.16 -9.03
N GLY A 509 -23.92 -20.66 -10.17
CA GLY A 509 -25.37 -20.41 -10.32
C GLY A 509 -25.79 -18.94 -10.23
N GLY A 510 -24.83 -18.00 -10.09
CA GLY A 510 -25.11 -16.54 -10.14
C GLY A 510 -25.66 -15.93 -8.87
N GLU A 511 -25.61 -16.65 -7.75
CA GLU A 511 -26.09 -16.17 -6.45
C GLU A 511 -24.98 -15.36 -5.75
N GLU A 512 -25.31 -14.12 -5.35
CA GLU A 512 -24.39 -13.26 -4.60
C GLU A 512 -24.20 -13.74 -3.16
N ASP A 513 -22.95 -13.71 -2.68
CA ASP A 513 -22.57 -13.95 -1.28
C ASP A 513 -21.42 -13.02 -0.89
N THR A 514 -20.92 -13.15 0.35
CA THR A 514 -19.73 -12.43 0.81
C THR A 514 -18.64 -13.38 1.30
N LEU A 515 -17.38 -12.98 1.16
CA LEU A 515 -16.26 -13.75 1.71
C LEU A 515 -16.39 -13.92 3.22
N LEU A 516 -16.87 -12.91 3.93
CA LEU A 516 -17.09 -13.00 5.36
C LEU A 516 -18.11 -14.11 5.70
N ASN A 517 -19.22 -14.21 4.97
CA ASN A 517 -20.18 -15.30 5.19
C ASN A 517 -19.55 -16.67 4.89
N LEU A 518 -18.82 -16.80 3.79
CA LEU A 518 -18.14 -18.05 3.43
C LEU A 518 -17.07 -18.48 4.44
N LEU A 519 -16.36 -17.52 5.03
CA LEU A 519 -15.29 -17.77 6.01
C LEU A 519 -15.79 -17.82 7.46
N SER A 520 -17.09 -17.58 7.70
CA SER A 520 -17.69 -17.63 9.03
C SER A 520 -18.83 -18.64 9.12
N VAL A 521 -20.07 -18.19 9.24
CA VAL A 521 -21.26 -19.04 9.45
C VAL A 521 -21.67 -19.84 8.22
N ASN A 522 -21.36 -19.37 7.02
CA ASN A 522 -21.73 -20.00 5.75
C ASN A 522 -23.20 -20.45 5.78
N ASN A 523 -24.12 -19.51 5.85
CA ASN A 523 -25.54 -19.68 6.22
C ASN A 523 -26.23 -20.87 5.52
N LYS A 524 -25.86 -21.21 4.28
CA LYS A 524 -26.44 -22.36 3.57
C LYS A 524 -26.07 -23.70 4.22
N VAL A 525 -24.84 -23.81 4.74
CA VAL A 525 -24.35 -25.02 5.42
C VAL A 525 -24.98 -25.12 6.81
N MET A 526 -25.05 -24.01 7.53
CA MET A 526 -25.68 -23.94 8.87
C MET A 526 -27.16 -24.28 8.83
N CYS A 527 -27.88 -23.87 7.78
CA CYS A 527 -29.30 -24.19 7.59
C CYS A 527 -29.52 -25.66 7.16
N SER A 528 -28.48 -26.39 6.74
CA SER A 528 -28.60 -27.81 6.48
C SER A 528 -28.71 -28.57 7.80
N LYS A 529 -29.59 -29.56 7.87
CA LYS A 529 -29.78 -30.39 9.08
C LYS A 529 -28.53 -31.22 9.49
N LYS A 530 -27.42 -31.10 8.77
CA LYS A 530 -26.15 -31.74 9.08
C LYS A 530 -25.31 -30.74 9.88
N CYS A 531 -25.15 -31.01 11.16
CA CYS A 531 -24.27 -30.24 12.04
C CYS A 531 -22.80 -30.59 11.72
N TYR A 532 -22.10 -29.70 11.02
CA TYR A 532 -20.65 -29.82 10.86
C TYR A 532 -19.95 -28.95 11.89
N PHE A 533 -18.84 -29.45 12.44
CA PHE A 533 -17.97 -28.69 13.34
C PHE A 533 -17.39 -27.46 12.66
N THR A 534 -17.23 -27.52 11.34
CA THR A 534 -16.67 -26.48 10.49
C THR A 534 -17.59 -26.28 9.29
N CYS A 535 -18.00 -25.04 9.06
CA CYS A 535 -18.87 -24.66 7.94
C CYS A 535 -18.16 -23.75 6.91
N GLN A 536 -16.91 -23.36 7.18
CA GLN A 536 -16.15 -22.44 6.34
C GLN A 536 -15.77 -23.04 5.00
N ALA A 537 -15.90 -22.25 3.92
CA ALA A 537 -15.60 -22.65 2.56
C ALA A 537 -14.30 -21.97 2.04
N PHE A 538 -13.16 -22.31 2.64
CA PHE A 538 -11.86 -21.67 2.34
C PHE A 538 -11.45 -21.74 0.88
N LYS A 539 -11.64 -22.91 0.21
CA LYS A 539 -11.26 -23.08 -1.20
C LYS A 539 -12.11 -22.19 -2.11
N THR A 540 -13.43 -22.15 -1.88
CA THR A 540 -14.34 -21.31 -2.66
C THR A 540 -14.06 -19.83 -2.43
N ALA A 541 -13.91 -19.41 -1.17
CA ALA A 541 -13.58 -18.05 -0.80
C ALA A 541 -12.24 -17.63 -1.39
N GLY A 542 -11.21 -18.45 -1.22
CA GLY A 542 -9.84 -18.12 -1.64
C GLY A 542 -9.65 -18.05 -3.16
N LYS A 543 -10.39 -18.84 -3.94
CA LYS A 543 -10.39 -18.74 -5.41
C LYS A 543 -10.96 -17.42 -5.92
N GLN A 544 -11.93 -16.86 -5.21
CA GLN A 544 -12.61 -15.62 -5.59
C GLN A 544 -11.99 -14.38 -4.94
N PHE A 545 -11.10 -14.57 -3.97
CA PHE A 545 -10.43 -13.46 -3.33
C PHE A 545 -9.42 -12.79 -4.27
N THR A 546 -9.62 -11.51 -4.53
CA THR A 546 -8.73 -10.66 -5.30
C THR A 546 -8.55 -9.33 -4.58
N VAL A 547 -7.30 -8.93 -4.31
CA VAL A 547 -7.02 -7.64 -3.67
C VAL A 547 -7.35 -6.48 -4.60
N PHE A 548 -7.04 -6.64 -5.89
CA PHE A 548 -7.36 -5.66 -6.93
C PHE A 548 -8.09 -6.36 -8.08
N GLU A 549 -9.16 -5.72 -8.55
CA GLU A 549 -9.80 -6.14 -9.80
C GLU A 549 -8.95 -5.65 -10.97
N THR A 550 -8.08 -6.51 -11.48
CA THR A 550 -7.23 -6.18 -12.62
C THR A 550 -7.59 -7.05 -13.80
N ASP A 551 -8.36 -6.50 -14.72
CA ASP A 551 -8.56 -7.10 -16.06
C ASP A 551 -7.55 -6.48 -17.05
N THR A 552 -6.26 -6.56 -16.66
CA THR A 552 -5.14 -5.99 -17.42
C THR A 552 -4.23 -7.08 -17.98
N VAL A 553 -3.54 -6.76 -19.06
CA VAL A 553 -2.52 -7.59 -19.69
C VAL A 553 -1.20 -6.82 -19.69
N ASP A 554 -0.12 -7.52 -19.38
CA ASP A 554 1.22 -6.97 -19.42
C ASP A 554 1.73 -6.93 -20.87
N VAL A 555 2.12 -5.74 -21.35
CA VAL A 555 2.66 -5.52 -22.69
C VAL A 555 4.08 -4.98 -22.57
N ILE A 556 5.03 -5.55 -23.31
CA ILE A 556 6.42 -5.11 -23.29
C ILE A 556 6.57 -3.85 -24.14
N ALA A 557 7.05 -2.78 -23.51
CA ALA A 557 7.32 -1.51 -24.19
C ALA A 557 8.72 -1.52 -24.81
N PRO A 558 8.90 -1.01 -26.06
CA PRO A 558 10.19 -0.94 -26.74
C PRO A 558 11.06 0.23 -26.22
N TYR A 559 11.22 0.33 -24.91
CA TYR A 559 12.00 1.37 -24.25
C TYR A 559 13.40 0.85 -23.92
N LYS A 560 14.46 1.54 -24.37
CA LYS A 560 15.88 1.17 -24.14
C LYS A 560 16.10 -0.35 -24.41
N LYS A 561 16.58 -1.10 -23.42
CA LYS A 561 16.79 -2.56 -23.50
C LYS A 561 15.51 -3.37 -23.76
N GLY A 562 14.33 -2.78 -23.57
CA GLY A 562 13.07 -3.43 -23.91
C GLY A 562 12.99 -3.84 -25.37
N LYS A 563 13.60 -3.07 -26.30
CA LYS A 563 13.70 -3.44 -27.72
C LYS A 563 14.49 -4.73 -27.93
N ASP A 564 15.65 -4.86 -27.27
CA ASP A 564 16.52 -6.02 -27.39
C ASP A 564 15.85 -7.27 -26.80
N ILE A 565 15.11 -7.11 -25.71
CA ILE A 565 14.34 -8.19 -25.08
C ILE A 565 13.23 -8.65 -26.01
N ILE A 566 12.48 -7.75 -26.64
CA ILE A 566 11.45 -8.10 -27.64
C ILE A 566 12.08 -8.91 -28.78
N VAL A 567 13.20 -8.44 -29.34
CA VAL A 567 13.92 -9.18 -30.40
C VAL A 567 14.35 -10.56 -29.93
N SER A 568 14.88 -10.67 -28.71
CA SER A 568 15.29 -11.95 -28.11
C SER A 568 14.09 -12.91 -27.93
N LEU A 569 12.94 -12.40 -27.48
CA LEU A 569 11.72 -13.19 -27.32
C LEU A 569 11.10 -13.63 -28.66
N CYS A 570 11.36 -12.91 -29.74
CA CYS A 570 10.94 -13.26 -31.11
C CYS A 570 11.93 -14.19 -31.82
N SER A 571 13.08 -14.54 -31.20
CA SER A 571 14.09 -15.40 -31.79
C SER A 571 13.69 -16.89 -31.76
N ALA A 572 14.32 -17.68 -32.64
CA ALA A 572 14.15 -19.13 -32.65
C ALA A 572 14.59 -19.78 -31.33
N GLU A 573 15.61 -19.23 -30.64
CA GLU A 573 16.07 -19.70 -29.35
C GLU A 573 14.98 -19.64 -28.28
N ALA A 574 14.25 -18.51 -28.19
CA ALA A 574 13.13 -18.37 -27.26
C ALA A 574 11.97 -19.32 -27.58
N GLN A 575 11.86 -19.81 -28.83
CA GLN A 575 10.84 -20.73 -29.25
C GLN A 575 11.10 -22.15 -28.73
N TYR A 576 12.35 -22.59 -28.68
CA TYR A 576 12.74 -23.94 -28.31
C TYR A 576 13.32 -24.06 -26.89
N ASP A 577 13.91 -22.99 -26.32
CA ASP A 577 14.47 -22.98 -24.97
C ASP A 577 13.52 -22.28 -23.99
N ILE A 578 12.87 -23.09 -23.13
CA ILE A 578 11.96 -22.62 -22.08
C ILE A 578 12.72 -21.84 -21.01
N GLY A 579 13.96 -22.21 -20.69
CA GLY A 579 14.80 -21.55 -19.69
C GLY A 579 15.15 -20.12 -20.14
N PHE A 580 15.66 -20.00 -21.35
CA PHE A 580 15.96 -18.70 -21.99
C PHE A 580 14.72 -17.80 -22.06
N ARG A 581 13.59 -18.34 -22.48
CA ARG A 581 12.32 -17.59 -22.54
C ARG A 581 11.88 -17.08 -21.18
N LYS A 582 11.91 -17.94 -20.12
CA LYS A 582 11.59 -17.53 -18.75
C LYS A 582 12.51 -16.44 -18.25
N GLU A 583 13.79 -16.51 -18.54
CA GLU A 583 14.78 -15.49 -18.17
C GLU A 583 14.45 -14.16 -18.86
N LYS A 584 14.20 -14.17 -20.17
CA LYS A 584 13.85 -12.95 -20.93
C LYS A 584 12.50 -12.34 -20.51
N ILE A 585 11.50 -13.13 -20.19
CA ILE A 585 10.23 -12.65 -19.63
C ILE A 585 10.48 -11.98 -18.25
N LYS A 586 11.36 -12.54 -17.44
CA LYS A 586 11.73 -11.94 -16.16
C LYS A 586 12.47 -10.61 -16.33
N GLU A 587 13.41 -10.52 -17.26
CA GLU A 587 14.07 -9.26 -17.63
C GLU A 587 13.07 -8.23 -18.17
N ALA A 588 12.07 -8.67 -18.94
CA ALA A 588 11.02 -7.84 -19.51
C ALA A 588 10.16 -7.16 -18.45
N SER A 589 10.07 -7.66 -17.23
CA SER A 589 9.20 -7.13 -16.17
C SER A 589 9.42 -5.63 -15.88
N ARG A 590 10.64 -5.12 -16.04
CA ARG A 590 10.97 -3.68 -15.91
C ARG A 590 10.49 -2.83 -17.08
N TYR A 591 10.18 -3.47 -18.20
CA TYR A 591 9.80 -2.84 -19.47
C TYR A 591 8.34 -3.10 -19.83
N THR A 592 7.55 -3.72 -18.93
CA THR A 592 6.13 -3.95 -19.13
C THR A 592 5.27 -2.79 -18.69
N VAL A 593 4.14 -2.63 -19.39
CA VAL A 593 3.07 -1.69 -19.08
C VAL A 593 1.77 -2.49 -18.99
N GLN A 594 0.96 -2.21 -17.99
CA GLN A 594 -0.35 -2.84 -17.81
C GLN A 594 -1.41 -2.10 -18.62
N ILE A 595 -2.11 -2.82 -19.49
CA ILE A 595 -3.16 -2.30 -20.36
C ILE A 595 -4.45 -3.08 -20.10
N TRP A 596 -5.58 -2.37 -20.01
CA TRP A 596 -6.88 -3.01 -19.88
C TRP A 596 -7.22 -3.86 -21.10
N LYS A 597 -7.81 -5.04 -20.92
CA LYS A 597 -8.12 -5.97 -22.02
C LYS A 597 -8.99 -5.34 -23.11
N ASN A 598 -9.96 -4.49 -22.72
CA ASN A 598 -10.78 -3.76 -23.68
C ASN A 598 -9.96 -2.80 -24.56
N GLN A 599 -9.03 -2.05 -23.95
CA GLN A 599 -8.12 -1.15 -24.66
C GLN A 599 -7.10 -1.93 -25.51
N LEU A 600 -6.64 -3.08 -25.05
CA LEU A 600 -5.71 -3.93 -25.78
C LEU A 600 -6.24 -4.30 -27.18
N ILE A 601 -7.54 -4.65 -27.27
CA ILE A 601 -8.17 -5.03 -28.56
C ILE A 601 -8.17 -3.85 -29.53
N GLU A 602 -8.44 -2.64 -29.07
CA GLU A 602 -8.41 -1.43 -29.89
C GLU A 602 -6.98 -1.10 -30.35
N MET A 603 -6.01 -1.13 -29.42
CA MET A 603 -4.61 -0.83 -29.72
C MET A 603 -3.97 -1.86 -30.68
N ILE A 604 -4.42 -3.12 -30.66
CA ILE A 604 -4.00 -4.13 -31.65
C ILE A 604 -4.59 -3.80 -33.03
N LYS A 605 -5.86 -3.40 -33.11
CA LYS A 605 -6.50 -3.00 -34.37
C LYS A 605 -5.85 -1.76 -34.99
N GLU A 606 -5.43 -0.83 -34.17
CA GLU A 606 -4.73 0.40 -34.58
C GLU A 606 -3.25 0.16 -34.91
N GLY A 607 -2.72 -1.04 -34.68
CA GLY A 607 -1.31 -1.37 -34.93
C GLY A 607 -0.32 -0.78 -33.92
N VAL A 608 -0.82 -0.24 -32.81
CA VAL A 608 0.01 0.29 -31.71
C VAL A 608 0.65 -0.87 -30.93
N ILE A 609 -0.06 -1.98 -30.80
CA ILE A 609 0.42 -3.21 -30.17
C ILE A 609 0.47 -4.32 -31.20
N ILE A 610 1.61 -5.00 -31.27
CA ILE A 610 1.82 -6.15 -32.13
C ILE A 610 1.74 -7.41 -31.27
N GLN A 611 0.80 -8.28 -31.60
CA GLN A 611 0.72 -9.60 -30.97
C GLN A 611 1.73 -10.53 -31.64
N VAL A 612 2.72 -10.98 -30.86
CA VAL A 612 3.68 -11.99 -31.32
C VAL A 612 3.15 -13.37 -30.90
N THR A 613 2.78 -14.18 -31.90
CA THR A 613 2.35 -15.56 -31.65
C THR A 613 3.60 -16.42 -31.41
N ILE A 614 3.95 -16.60 -30.15
CA ILE A 614 4.86 -17.67 -29.76
C ILE A 614 4.00 -18.93 -29.71
N CYS A 615 4.30 -19.97 -30.53
CA CYS A 615 3.59 -21.24 -30.49
C CYS A 615 3.68 -21.83 -29.07
N LEU A 616 2.67 -21.61 -28.26
CA LEU A 616 2.51 -22.23 -26.94
C LEU A 616 1.81 -23.57 -27.17
N LEU A 617 2.57 -24.67 -27.18
CA LEU A 617 2.03 -26.04 -27.10
C LEU A 617 1.59 -26.38 -25.65
N TYR A 618 1.72 -25.48 -24.71
CA TYR A 618 1.24 -25.64 -23.33
C TYR A 618 0.57 -24.36 -22.87
N THR A 619 -0.73 -24.42 -22.67
CA THR A 619 -1.50 -23.41 -21.93
C THR A 619 -1.23 -23.56 -20.43
N SER A 620 -1.35 -22.47 -19.68
CA SER A 620 -1.17 -22.44 -18.22
C SER A 620 -2.00 -23.48 -17.45
N ASP A 621 -3.08 -23.97 -18.05
CA ASP A 621 -3.97 -24.98 -17.45
C ASP A 621 -3.36 -26.39 -17.42
N ALA A 622 -2.47 -26.73 -18.35
CA ALA A 622 -1.80 -28.02 -18.35
C ALA A 622 -0.66 -28.13 -17.30
N ALA A 623 -0.18 -27.01 -16.77
CA ALA A 623 0.83 -27.00 -15.72
C ALA A 623 0.23 -27.19 -14.31
N ASP A 624 -1.07 -26.90 -14.13
CA ASP A 624 -1.79 -27.11 -12.88
C ASP A 624 -2.38 -28.53 -12.76
N GLU A 625 -2.56 -29.26 -13.87
CA GLU A 625 -3.00 -30.68 -13.86
C GLU A 625 -1.86 -31.68 -13.71
N ALA A 626 -0.60 -31.26 -13.88
CA ALA A 626 0.58 -32.13 -13.77
C ALA A 626 1.35 -31.97 -12.44
N ARG A 627 0.70 -31.38 -11.41
CA ARG A 627 1.24 -31.29 -10.05
C ARG A 627 0.34 -31.93 -9.02
#